data_d93be809946470790f481cbe110b6b00
#
_entry.id   d93be809946470790f481cbe110b6b00
#
_cell.length_a   1.000
_cell.length_b   1.000
_cell.length_c   1.000
_cell.angle_alpha   90.00
_cell.angle_beta   90.00
_cell.angle_gamma   90.00
#
_symmetry.space_group_name_H-M   'P 1'
#
loop_
_entity.id
_entity.type
_entity.pdbx_description
1 polymer ?
#
loop_
_entity_poly.entity_id
_entity_poly.type
_entity_poly.pdbx_seq_one_letter_code
_entity_poly.pdbx_strand_id
1 'polypeptide(L)'
;MSLSLKDFEIMAPVGSRESLAAAIQAGADSIYFGIENLNMRARSANTFTIDDLREIARTCDEHGMKSYLTVNTIIYDKDIPLMHTIVDAAKEAGISAVIAADVAVMNYARQIGQEVHLSTQLNISNAEALKFYAQFADVVVLARELNLEQVAEIYRQIQEEHICGPSGEQLRIEMFCHGALCMAVSGKCYLSLHEMNHSANRGACMQVCRRSYTVRDKETDVELDIDNEYVMSPKDLKTIHFMNKMLDAGVRVFKIEGRARGPEYVRTVVECYKEAIKAYLDGTFTDEKIAAWDERLKTVFNRGFWDGYYLGQRLGEWTRNYGSAATERKIYVGKGIKYFSNIGVSEFLVEAAEVSVGDKLLITGPTTGALFMTLEEARVDLESVQTVKKGQHFSMKSDKIRPSDKLYKLVSTEELKKFKGLDIEQKRG
;
A
#
# COMPACT_ATOMS: atom_id res chain seq x y z
N MET A 1 -12.31 -9.00 -28.26
CA MET A 1 -12.57 -7.58 -27.87
C MET A 1 -11.24 -6.94 -27.55
N SER A 2 -11.03 -5.67 -27.93
CA SER A 2 -9.83 -4.93 -27.49
C SER A 2 -9.94 -4.60 -26.02
N LEU A 3 -8.85 -4.82 -25.25
CA LEU A 3 -8.78 -4.47 -23.83
C LEU A 3 -8.89 -2.94 -23.63
N SER A 4 -9.52 -2.53 -22.55
CA SER A 4 -9.72 -1.15 -22.13
C SER A 4 -9.33 -0.96 -20.67
N LEU A 5 -9.24 0.28 -20.19
CA LEU A 5 -8.95 0.55 -18.78
C LEU A 5 -9.92 -0.12 -17.80
N LYS A 6 -11.17 -0.36 -18.21
CA LYS A 6 -12.20 -1.01 -17.38
C LYS A 6 -11.95 -2.50 -17.13
N ASP A 7 -11.10 -3.12 -17.95
CA ASP A 7 -10.74 -4.53 -17.77
C ASP A 7 -9.68 -4.73 -16.69
N PHE A 8 -9.10 -3.65 -16.20
CA PHE A 8 -8.03 -3.66 -15.21
C PHE A 8 -8.43 -2.90 -13.95
N GLU A 9 -7.94 -3.37 -12.82
CA GLU A 9 -8.26 -2.81 -11.51
C GLU A 9 -6.97 -2.56 -10.71
N ILE A 10 -6.72 -1.32 -10.32
CA ILE A 10 -5.70 -0.96 -9.34
C ILE A 10 -6.33 -0.90 -7.96
N MET A 11 -5.92 -1.83 -7.10
CA MET A 11 -6.40 -1.95 -5.73
C MET A 11 -5.45 -1.26 -4.75
N ALA A 12 -5.88 -0.13 -4.21
CA ALA A 12 -5.10 0.72 -3.31
C ALA A 12 -5.20 0.27 -1.84
N PRO A 13 -4.08 0.30 -1.08
CA PRO A 13 -4.08 0.02 0.35
C PRO A 13 -4.57 1.24 1.13
N VAL A 14 -5.57 1.07 1.99
CA VAL A 14 -6.12 2.15 2.82
C VAL A 14 -6.05 1.77 4.29
N GLY A 15 -5.32 2.56 5.08
CA GLY A 15 -5.19 2.40 6.53
C GLY A 15 -5.64 3.63 7.32
N SER A 16 -6.01 4.72 6.63
CA SER A 16 -6.51 5.96 7.25
C SER A 16 -7.42 6.72 6.28
N ARG A 17 -8.16 7.71 6.79
CA ARG A 17 -9.00 8.60 5.96
C ARG A 17 -8.16 9.39 4.95
N GLU A 18 -6.96 9.84 5.34
CA GLU A 18 -6.02 10.50 4.44
C GLU A 18 -5.61 9.60 3.27
N SER A 19 -5.38 8.30 3.55
CA SER A 19 -5.06 7.32 2.51
C SER A 19 -6.25 7.02 1.60
N LEU A 20 -7.48 7.02 2.13
CA LEU A 20 -8.70 6.90 1.32
C LEU A 20 -8.84 8.09 0.37
N ALA A 21 -8.72 9.31 0.88
CA ALA A 21 -8.76 10.51 0.04
C ALA A 21 -7.66 10.52 -1.02
N ALA A 22 -6.45 10.07 -0.67
CA ALA A 22 -5.33 9.96 -1.62
C ALA A 22 -5.58 8.88 -2.71
N ALA A 23 -6.20 7.76 -2.36
CA ALA A 23 -6.59 6.72 -3.33
C ALA A 23 -7.63 7.25 -4.34
N ILE A 24 -8.61 8.02 -3.87
CA ILE A 24 -9.61 8.71 -4.71
C ILE A 24 -8.91 9.71 -5.65
N GLN A 25 -8.03 10.56 -5.12
CA GLN A 25 -7.27 11.55 -5.91
C GLN A 25 -6.44 10.90 -7.02
N ALA A 26 -5.85 9.75 -6.74
CA ALA A 26 -5.03 9.00 -7.69
C ALA A 26 -5.85 8.20 -8.71
N GLY A 27 -7.18 8.14 -8.56
CA GLY A 27 -8.06 7.39 -9.44
C GLY A 27 -7.93 5.87 -9.31
N ALA A 28 -7.74 5.36 -8.08
CA ALA A 28 -7.80 3.93 -7.82
C ALA A 28 -9.16 3.36 -8.22
N ASP A 29 -9.20 2.10 -8.67
CA ASP A 29 -10.45 1.43 -9.06
C ASP A 29 -11.12 0.76 -7.85
N SER A 30 -10.30 0.40 -6.87
CA SER A 30 -10.76 -0.17 -5.61
C SER A 30 -9.81 0.14 -4.47
N ILE A 31 -10.31 -0.04 -3.25
CA ILE A 31 -9.53 0.02 -2.04
C ILE A 31 -9.66 -1.27 -1.24
N TYR A 32 -8.63 -1.61 -0.46
CA TYR A 32 -8.76 -2.62 0.58
C TYR A 32 -8.29 -2.08 1.93
N PHE A 33 -9.01 -2.41 2.97
CA PHE A 33 -8.79 -1.91 4.32
C PHE A 33 -9.16 -2.97 5.36
N GLY A 34 -8.86 -2.70 6.63
CA GLY A 34 -9.24 -3.54 7.75
C GLY A 34 -9.87 -2.70 8.86
N ILE A 35 -10.67 -3.34 9.68
CA ILE A 35 -11.19 -2.79 10.91
C ILE A 35 -10.66 -3.61 12.09
N GLU A 36 -10.52 -2.99 13.26
CA GLU A 36 -10.09 -3.53 14.57
C GLU A 36 -9.41 -4.91 14.57
N ASN A 37 -10.16 -6.00 14.36
CA ASN A 37 -9.70 -7.38 14.50
C ASN A 37 -9.88 -8.19 13.21
N LEU A 38 -9.46 -9.46 13.24
CA LEU A 38 -9.63 -10.45 12.16
C LEU A 38 -9.00 -10.07 10.81
N ASN A 39 -8.01 -9.19 10.81
CA ASN A 39 -7.23 -8.88 9.61
C ASN A 39 -5.72 -8.93 9.88
N MET A 40 -4.92 -9.19 8.84
CA MET A 40 -3.47 -9.42 8.93
C MET A 40 -2.65 -8.20 9.40
N ARG A 41 -3.26 -7.04 9.56
CA ARG A 41 -2.66 -5.79 10.03
C ARG A 41 -3.36 -5.22 11.26
N ALA A 42 -4.10 -6.04 12.01
CA ALA A 42 -4.89 -5.63 13.16
C ALA A 42 -4.11 -4.79 14.20
N ARG A 43 -2.79 -4.99 14.31
CA ARG A 43 -1.92 -4.23 15.23
C ARG A 43 -1.15 -3.06 14.60
N SER A 44 -1.17 -2.88 13.29
CA SER A 44 -0.26 -1.92 12.64
C SER A 44 -0.91 -0.83 11.79
N ALA A 45 -2.19 -0.97 11.43
CA ALA A 45 -2.84 -0.03 10.52
C ALA A 45 -4.37 -0.13 10.64
N ASN A 46 -4.92 0.15 11.83
CA ASN A 46 -6.36 0.16 12.03
C ASN A 46 -6.77 1.49 12.63
N THR A 47 -7.31 2.36 11.79
CA THR A 47 -7.97 3.58 12.21
C THR A 47 -9.48 3.49 12.01
N PHE A 48 -9.97 2.39 11.38
CA PHE A 48 -11.38 2.19 11.09
C PHE A 48 -12.04 1.19 12.03
N THR A 49 -13.31 1.41 12.29
CA THR A 49 -14.19 0.58 13.10
C THR A 49 -15.36 0.05 12.26
N ILE A 50 -16.21 -0.78 12.83
CA ILE A 50 -17.46 -1.23 12.17
C ILE A 50 -18.34 -0.04 11.79
N ASP A 51 -18.37 0.99 12.60
CA ASP A 51 -19.20 2.19 12.37
C ASP A 51 -18.78 2.98 11.13
N ASP A 52 -17.51 2.90 10.74
CA ASP A 52 -16.98 3.57 9.55
C ASP A 52 -17.38 2.88 8.23
N LEU A 53 -17.81 1.62 8.25
CA LEU A 53 -18.03 0.81 7.03
C LEU A 53 -19.01 1.47 6.07
N ARG A 54 -20.12 1.99 6.57
CA ARG A 54 -21.18 2.64 5.74
C ARG A 54 -20.67 3.91 5.07
N GLU A 55 -19.89 4.71 5.78
CA GLU A 55 -19.28 5.93 5.22
C GLU A 55 -18.25 5.57 4.13
N ILE A 56 -17.41 4.56 4.38
CA ILE A 56 -16.39 4.11 3.42
C ILE A 56 -17.06 3.56 2.15
N ALA A 57 -18.05 2.67 2.29
CA ALA A 57 -18.78 2.11 1.15
C ALA A 57 -19.42 3.22 0.31
N ARG A 58 -20.17 4.13 0.94
CA ARG A 58 -20.81 5.27 0.25
C ARG A 58 -19.76 6.14 -0.45
N THR A 59 -18.64 6.47 0.22
CA THR A 59 -17.59 7.29 -0.38
C THR A 59 -16.98 6.62 -1.60
N CYS A 60 -16.78 5.30 -1.56
CA CYS A 60 -16.30 4.55 -2.72
C CYS A 60 -17.32 4.59 -3.87
N ASP A 61 -18.59 4.32 -3.59
CA ASP A 61 -19.66 4.34 -4.60
C ASP A 61 -19.81 5.71 -5.28
N GLU A 62 -19.76 6.80 -4.51
CA GLU A 62 -19.81 8.18 -5.01
C GLU A 62 -18.66 8.49 -6.01
N HIS A 63 -17.55 7.76 -5.92
CA HIS A 63 -16.39 7.91 -6.80
C HIS A 63 -16.23 6.74 -7.80
N GLY A 64 -17.21 5.85 -7.90
CA GLY A 64 -17.17 4.71 -8.81
C GLY A 64 -16.10 3.67 -8.47
N MET A 65 -15.71 3.58 -7.21
CA MET A 65 -14.69 2.66 -6.69
C MET A 65 -15.34 1.50 -5.94
N LYS A 66 -14.66 0.35 -5.93
CA LYS A 66 -15.04 -0.78 -5.09
C LYS A 66 -14.35 -0.70 -3.72
N SER A 67 -15.00 -1.24 -2.69
CA SER A 67 -14.47 -1.31 -1.32
C SER A 67 -14.34 -2.76 -0.88
N TYR A 68 -13.16 -3.15 -0.35
CA TYR A 68 -12.88 -4.52 0.09
C TYR A 68 -12.44 -4.55 1.53
N LEU A 69 -13.20 -5.25 2.38
CA LEU A 69 -12.88 -5.43 3.79
C LEU A 69 -12.04 -6.69 4.00
N THR A 70 -10.86 -6.56 4.64
CA THR A 70 -10.05 -7.72 4.96
C THR A 70 -10.55 -8.44 6.21
N VAL A 71 -10.95 -9.71 6.06
CA VAL A 71 -11.28 -10.66 7.12
C VAL A 71 -10.44 -11.92 6.88
N ASN A 72 -9.12 -11.74 6.82
CA ASN A 72 -8.19 -12.71 6.24
C ASN A 72 -7.21 -13.33 7.25
N THR A 73 -7.54 -13.32 8.53
CA THR A 73 -6.83 -14.09 9.54
C THR A 73 -7.37 -15.51 9.63
N ILE A 74 -6.64 -16.42 10.27
CA ILE A 74 -7.17 -17.70 10.71
C ILE A 74 -8.23 -17.45 11.79
N ILE A 75 -9.36 -18.13 11.72
CA ILE A 75 -10.50 -18.01 12.64
C ILE A 75 -10.48 -19.16 13.62
N TYR A 76 -10.59 -18.87 14.91
CA TYR A 76 -10.80 -19.88 15.97
C TYR A 76 -12.27 -19.90 16.38
N ASP A 77 -12.76 -20.99 16.96
CA ASP A 77 -14.17 -21.12 17.36
C ASP A 77 -14.69 -19.93 18.17
N LYS A 78 -13.86 -19.39 19.07
CA LYS A 78 -14.19 -18.20 19.86
C LYS A 78 -14.37 -16.92 19.04
N ASP A 79 -13.84 -16.86 17.83
CA ASP A 79 -13.90 -15.69 16.95
C ASP A 79 -15.11 -15.74 16.01
N ILE A 80 -15.80 -16.90 15.91
CA ILE A 80 -16.94 -17.08 15.00
C ILE A 80 -18.04 -16.03 15.22
N PRO A 81 -18.48 -15.73 16.46
CA PRO A 81 -19.52 -14.69 16.65
C PRO A 81 -19.07 -13.30 16.17
N LEU A 82 -17.82 -12.92 16.42
CA LEU A 82 -17.27 -11.65 15.95
C LEU A 82 -17.13 -11.63 14.42
N MET A 83 -16.71 -12.76 13.83
CA MET A 83 -16.61 -12.89 12.37
C MET A 83 -17.98 -12.71 11.71
N HIS A 84 -19.04 -13.34 12.23
CA HIS A 84 -20.40 -13.14 11.74
C HIS A 84 -20.78 -11.64 11.83
N THR A 85 -20.60 -11.02 12.98
CA THR A 85 -20.91 -9.59 13.18
C THR A 85 -20.21 -8.70 12.15
N ILE A 86 -18.93 -8.94 11.87
CA ILE A 86 -18.15 -8.14 10.91
C ILE A 86 -18.64 -8.36 9.47
N VAL A 87 -18.92 -9.61 9.09
CA VAL A 87 -19.35 -9.92 7.71
C VAL A 87 -20.77 -9.42 7.46
N ASP A 88 -21.66 -9.53 8.46
CA ASP A 88 -23.03 -8.96 8.42
C ASP A 88 -22.97 -7.44 8.26
N ALA A 89 -22.16 -6.76 9.10
CA ALA A 89 -21.99 -5.32 9.03
C ALA A 89 -21.42 -4.85 7.67
N ALA A 90 -20.48 -5.62 7.09
CA ALA A 90 -19.95 -5.34 5.77
C ALA A 90 -21.05 -5.44 4.69
N LYS A 91 -21.89 -6.48 4.75
CA LYS A 91 -23.02 -6.65 3.85
C LYS A 91 -24.04 -5.53 3.96
N GLU A 92 -24.44 -5.20 5.19
CA GLU A 92 -25.41 -4.12 5.48
C GLU A 92 -24.90 -2.73 5.07
N ALA A 93 -23.59 -2.50 5.19
CA ALA A 93 -22.94 -1.25 4.81
C ALA A 93 -22.78 -1.09 3.29
N GLY A 94 -22.96 -2.16 2.50
CA GLY A 94 -22.75 -2.13 1.05
C GLY A 94 -21.27 -2.27 0.65
N ILE A 95 -20.43 -2.88 1.50
CA ILE A 95 -19.04 -3.22 1.13
C ILE A 95 -19.07 -4.20 -0.06
N SER A 96 -18.28 -3.91 -1.10
CA SER A 96 -18.30 -4.67 -2.35
C SER A 96 -17.92 -6.13 -2.14
N ALA A 97 -16.85 -6.43 -1.42
CA ALA A 97 -16.45 -7.80 -1.09
C ALA A 97 -15.68 -7.89 0.23
N VAL A 98 -15.60 -9.10 0.79
CA VAL A 98 -14.68 -9.43 1.89
C VAL A 98 -13.48 -10.20 1.35
N ILE A 99 -12.26 -9.87 1.79
CA ILE A 99 -11.04 -10.60 1.45
C ILE A 99 -10.82 -11.67 2.53
N ALA A 100 -10.96 -12.94 2.17
CA ALA A 100 -10.95 -14.08 3.09
C ALA A 100 -9.78 -15.04 2.84
N ALA A 101 -9.32 -15.70 3.92
CA ALA A 101 -8.36 -16.80 3.87
C ALA A 101 -8.88 -18.06 4.59
N ASP A 102 -9.82 -17.91 5.51
CA ASP A 102 -10.41 -19.01 6.27
C ASP A 102 -11.73 -19.46 5.64
N VAL A 103 -11.92 -20.77 5.56
CA VAL A 103 -13.13 -21.37 4.98
C VAL A 103 -14.38 -20.98 5.75
N ALA A 104 -14.29 -20.76 7.08
CA ALA A 104 -15.43 -20.31 7.87
C ALA A 104 -15.96 -18.96 7.38
N VAL A 105 -15.06 -18.01 7.06
CA VAL A 105 -15.43 -16.70 6.49
C VAL A 105 -16.06 -16.86 5.11
N MET A 106 -15.44 -17.68 4.23
CA MET A 106 -15.92 -17.90 2.87
C MET A 106 -17.33 -18.51 2.85
N ASN A 107 -17.54 -19.56 3.67
CA ASN A 107 -18.83 -20.20 3.78
C ASN A 107 -19.92 -19.24 4.29
N TYR A 108 -19.63 -18.51 5.37
CA TYR A 108 -20.60 -17.59 5.94
C TYR A 108 -20.94 -16.44 4.98
N ALA A 109 -19.92 -15.81 4.40
CA ALA A 109 -20.12 -14.75 3.42
C ALA A 109 -21.00 -15.22 2.24
N ARG A 110 -20.72 -16.42 1.71
CA ARG A 110 -21.54 -17.03 0.66
C ARG A 110 -23.00 -17.26 1.09
N GLN A 111 -23.22 -17.76 2.32
CA GLN A 111 -24.57 -18.00 2.85
C GLN A 111 -25.42 -16.74 2.89
N ILE A 112 -24.83 -15.60 3.25
CA ILE A 112 -25.55 -14.31 3.30
C ILE A 112 -25.48 -13.53 1.98
N GLY A 113 -24.86 -14.08 0.94
CA GLY A 113 -24.71 -13.43 -0.37
C GLY A 113 -23.72 -12.25 -0.38
N GLN A 114 -22.72 -12.24 0.49
CA GLN A 114 -21.61 -11.29 0.45
C GLN A 114 -20.52 -11.82 -0.49
N GLU A 115 -20.07 -10.98 -1.44
CA GLU A 115 -18.98 -11.34 -2.35
C GLU A 115 -17.67 -11.58 -1.59
N VAL A 116 -16.89 -12.55 -2.06
CA VAL A 116 -15.61 -12.96 -1.49
C VAL A 116 -14.50 -12.79 -2.52
N HIS A 117 -13.39 -12.18 -2.12
CA HIS A 117 -12.10 -12.26 -2.79
C HIS A 117 -11.17 -13.17 -1.98
N LEU A 118 -10.41 -14.00 -2.66
CA LEU A 118 -9.48 -14.91 -1.99
C LEU A 118 -8.20 -14.18 -1.61
N SER A 119 -7.71 -14.45 -0.41
CA SER A 119 -6.49 -13.83 0.07
C SER A 119 -5.24 -14.61 -0.36
N THR A 120 -4.10 -13.91 -0.49
CA THR A 120 -2.80 -14.50 -0.80
C THR A 120 -2.36 -15.60 0.18
N GLN A 121 -2.89 -15.63 1.41
CA GLN A 121 -2.56 -16.67 2.39
C GLN A 121 -3.03 -18.08 1.98
N LEU A 122 -3.91 -18.20 1.00
CA LEU A 122 -4.31 -19.48 0.43
C LEU A 122 -3.22 -20.09 -0.46
N ASN A 123 -2.26 -19.27 -0.92
CA ASN A 123 -1.10 -19.70 -1.71
C ASN A 123 -1.50 -20.50 -2.96
N ILE A 124 -2.53 -20.04 -3.68
CA ILE A 124 -3.03 -20.68 -4.90
C ILE A 124 -1.95 -20.58 -5.98
N SER A 125 -1.48 -21.71 -6.47
CA SER A 125 -0.32 -21.82 -7.35
C SER A 125 -0.53 -22.73 -8.57
N ASN A 126 -1.73 -23.25 -8.77
CA ASN A 126 -2.10 -24.07 -9.91
C ASN A 126 -3.60 -23.98 -10.19
N ALA A 127 -4.02 -24.42 -11.38
CA ALA A 127 -5.40 -24.36 -11.82
C ALA A 127 -6.33 -25.30 -11.03
N GLU A 128 -5.86 -26.44 -10.55
CA GLU A 128 -6.70 -27.36 -9.78
C GLU A 128 -7.11 -26.78 -8.42
N ALA A 129 -6.15 -26.15 -7.71
CA ALA A 129 -6.46 -25.39 -6.49
C ALA A 129 -7.40 -24.21 -6.79
N LEU A 130 -7.16 -23.50 -7.90
CA LEU A 130 -8.00 -22.40 -8.35
C LEU A 130 -9.44 -22.85 -8.63
N LYS A 131 -9.66 -23.97 -9.33
CA LYS A 131 -10.99 -24.57 -9.58
C LYS A 131 -11.73 -24.88 -8.28
N PHE A 132 -11.03 -25.43 -7.28
CA PHE A 132 -11.64 -25.68 -5.98
C PHE A 132 -12.14 -24.39 -5.32
N TYR A 133 -11.33 -23.32 -5.36
CA TYR A 133 -11.70 -22.05 -4.73
C TYR A 133 -12.66 -21.20 -5.58
N ALA A 134 -12.82 -21.50 -6.87
CA ALA A 134 -13.76 -20.81 -7.78
C ALA A 134 -15.21 -20.84 -7.27
N GLN A 135 -15.57 -21.85 -6.47
CA GLN A 135 -16.91 -21.92 -5.87
C GLN A 135 -17.21 -20.79 -4.87
N PHE A 136 -16.19 -20.07 -4.38
CA PHE A 136 -16.32 -19.04 -3.34
C PHE A 136 -16.13 -17.63 -3.86
N ALA A 137 -15.38 -17.41 -4.94
CA ALA A 137 -14.92 -16.09 -5.32
C ALA A 137 -14.76 -15.91 -6.82
N ASP A 138 -14.95 -14.68 -7.28
CA ASP A 138 -14.75 -14.26 -8.68
C ASP A 138 -13.34 -13.68 -8.92
N VAL A 139 -12.60 -13.36 -7.86
CA VAL A 139 -11.22 -12.85 -7.91
C VAL A 139 -10.32 -13.74 -7.05
N VAL A 140 -9.23 -14.20 -7.66
CA VAL A 140 -8.28 -15.13 -7.05
C VAL A 140 -6.89 -14.51 -7.00
N VAL A 141 -6.34 -14.39 -5.78
CA VAL A 141 -4.95 -13.93 -5.57
C VAL A 141 -4.01 -15.13 -5.73
N LEU A 142 -3.15 -15.09 -6.73
CA LEU A 142 -2.13 -16.13 -6.91
C LEU A 142 -0.96 -15.97 -5.93
N ALA A 143 -0.27 -17.09 -5.67
CA ALA A 143 0.93 -17.11 -4.84
C ALA A 143 2.02 -16.21 -5.43
N ARG A 144 2.77 -15.52 -4.56
CA ARG A 144 3.82 -14.57 -4.97
C ARG A 144 5.12 -15.23 -5.43
N GLU A 145 5.22 -16.53 -5.24
CA GLU A 145 6.35 -17.37 -5.66
C GLU A 145 6.28 -17.77 -7.13
N LEU A 146 5.14 -17.59 -7.80
CA LEU A 146 4.95 -17.91 -9.21
C LEU A 146 5.69 -16.93 -10.11
N ASN A 147 6.26 -17.45 -11.20
CA ASN A 147 6.71 -16.62 -12.31
C ASN A 147 5.55 -16.34 -13.30
N LEU A 148 5.76 -15.37 -14.20
CA LEU A 148 4.69 -14.94 -15.12
C LEU A 148 4.33 -16.00 -16.18
N GLU A 149 5.24 -16.94 -16.50
CA GLU A 149 4.92 -18.06 -17.39
C GLU A 149 3.90 -19.00 -16.73
N GLN A 150 4.08 -19.29 -15.44
CA GLN A 150 3.13 -20.08 -14.65
C GLN A 150 1.78 -19.36 -14.50
N VAL A 151 1.80 -18.04 -14.32
CA VAL A 151 0.59 -17.23 -14.26
C VAL A 151 -0.16 -17.27 -15.59
N ALA A 152 0.55 -17.10 -16.72
CA ALA A 152 -0.03 -17.17 -18.05
C ALA A 152 -0.66 -18.54 -18.34
N GLU A 153 -0.03 -19.63 -17.88
CA GLU A 153 -0.58 -20.98 -18.02
C GLU A 153 -1.88 -21.16 -17.21
N ILE A 154 -1.94 -20.66 -15.97
CA ILE A 154 -3.17 -20.65 -15.18
C ILE A 154 -4.26 -19.84 -15.89
N TYR A 155 -3.91 -18.65 -16.42
CA TYR A 155 -4.85 -17.82 -17.15
C TYR A 155 -5.38 -18.53 -18.42
N ARG A 156 -4.50 -19.19 -19.18
CA ARG A 156 -4.89 -19.99 -20.34
C ARG A 156 -5.94 -21.04 -19.98
N GLN A 157 -5.73 -21.78 -18.86
CA GLN A 157 -6.68 -22.78 -18.38
C GLN A 157 -8.02 -22.16 -17.95
N ILE A 158 -8.01 -20.96 -17.30
CA ILE A 158 -9.25 -20.23 -17.00
C ILE A 158 -10.05 -19.97 -18.27
N GLN A 159 -9.38 -19.56 -19.36
CA GLN A 159 -10.04 -19.24 -20.62
C GLN A 159 -10.55 -20.49 -21.34
N GLU A 160 -9.73 -21.54 -21.48
CA GLU A 160 -10.05 -22.75 -22.21
C GLU A 160 -11.13 -23.59 -21.54
N GLU A 161 -11.09 -23.69 -20.21
CA GLU A 161 -12.04 -24.49 -19.44
C GLU A 161 -13.24 -23.66 -18.94
N HIS A 162 -13.31 -22.38 -19.29
CA HIS A 162 -14.36 -21.46 -18.83
C HIS A 162 -14.57 -21.51 -17.30
N ILE A 163 -13.47 -21.40 -16.53
CA ILE A 163 -13.55 -21.45 -15.09
C ILE A 163 -14.17 -20.15 -14.57
N CYS A 164 -15.39 -20.27 -14.00
CA CYS A 164 -16.18 -19.15 -13.52
C CYS A 164 -16.31 -19.16 -12.01
N GLY A 165 -16.49 -17.98 -11.42
CA GLY A 165 -16.84 -17.80 -10.03
C GLY A 165 -18.35 -17.84 -9.75
N PRO A 166 -18.80 -17.47 -8.54
CA PRO A 166 -20.21 -17.47 -8.15
C PRO A 166 -21.10 -16.51 -8.97
N SER A 167 -20.55 -15.45 -9.57
CA SER A 167 -21.28 -14.54 -10.45
C SER A 167 -21.62 -15.14 -11.81
N GLY A 168 -20.98 -16.23 -12.19
CA GLY A 168 -21.03 -16.81 -13.53
C GLY A 168 -20.03 -16.19 -14.52
N GLU A 169 -19.31 -15.17 -14.14
CA GLU A 169 -18.23 -14.57 -14.92
C GLU A 169 -16.92 -15.36 -14.74
N GLN A 170 -16.04 -15.30 -15.77
CA GLN A 170 -14.73 -15.93 -15.66
C GLN A 170 -13.90 -15.32 -14.53
N LEU A 171 -13.14 -16.17 -13.85
CA LEU A 171 -12.27 -15.77 -12.75
C LEU A 171 -11.24 -14.72 -13.21
N ARG A 172 -11.06 -13.71 -12.38
CA ARG A 172 -10.02 -12.69 -12.54
C ARG A 172 -8.81 -12.99 -11.67
N ILE A 173 -7.62 -12.90 -12.24
CA ILE A 173 -6.37 -13.07 -11.52
C ILE A 173 -5.98 -11.74 -10.87
N GLU A 174 -5.76 -11.79 -9.54
CA GLU A 174 -5.15 -10.71 -8.76
C GLU A 174 -3.70 -11.08 -8.42
N MET A 175 -2.79 -10.11 -8.59
CA MET A 175 -1.40 -10.22 -8.14
C MET A 175 -0.94 -8.93 -7.47
N PHE A 176 0.00 -9.06 -6.53
CA PHE A 176 0.69 -7.88 -6.01
C PHE A 176 1.58 -7.28 -7.10
N CYS A 177 1.54 -5.96 -7.24
CA CYS A 177 2.37 -5.23 -8.18
C CYS A 177 3.42 -4.34 -7.52
N HIS A 178 3.21 -3.93 -6.26
CA HIS A 178 4.11 -3.03 -5.55
C HIS A 178 4.09 -3.22 -4.04
N GLY A 179 5.22 -2.95 -3.38
CA GLY A 179 5.33 -2.81 -1.94
C GLY A 179 5.95 -4.01 -1.24
N ALA A 180 5.77 -4.09 0.07
CA ALA A 180 6.49 -5.01 0.93
C ALA A 180 6.28 -6.50 0.57
N LEU A 181 7.39 -7.22 0.37
CA LEU A 181 7.41 -8.68 0.31
C LEU A 181 7.65 -9.30 1.69
N CYS A 182 7.03 -10.47 1.92
CA CYS A 182 7.27 -11.26 3.11
C CYS A 182 8.47 -12.19 2.89
N MET A 183 9.27 -12.42 3.94
CA MET A 183 10.34 -13.42 3.96
C MET A 183 9.77 -14.85 3.84
N ALA A 184 8.61 -15.08 4.44
CA ALA A 184 7.95 -16.38 4.46
C ALA A 184 6.84 -16.47 3.42
N VAL A 185 6.46 -17.69 3.06
CA VAL A 185 5.21 -17.99 2.36
C VAL A 185 4.05 -17.31 3.10
N SER A 186 3.14 -16.69 2.35
CA SER A 186 2.09 -15.84 2.91
C SER A 186 1.23 -16.59 3.95
N GLY A 187 1.10 -16.02 5.15
CA GLY A 187 0.34 -16.61 6.26
C GLY A 187 1.01 -17.80 6.98
N LYS A 188 2.22 -18.22 6.62
CA LYS A 188 2.90 -19.40 7.16
C LYS A 188 4.10 -19.08 8.05
N CYS A 189 4.23 -17.83 8.53
CA CYS A 189 5.38 -17.37 9.31
C CYS A 189 5.20 -17.61 10.81
N TYR A 190 6.17 -18.28 11.44
CA TYR A 190 6.22 -18.53 12.88
C TYR A 190 7.12 -17.58 13.67
N LEU A 191 7.92 -16.71 13.02
CA LEU A 191 8.92 -15.89 13.70
C LEU A 191 8.34 -15.07 14.86
N SER A 192 7.26 -14.31 14.62
CA SER A 192 6.65 -13.49 15.68
C SER A 192 5.99 -14.34 16.77
N LEU A 193 5.46 -15.50 16.43
CA LEU A 193 4.87 -16.42 17.42
C LEU A 193 5.97 -17.02 18.29
N HIS A 194 7.05 -17.51 17.69
CA HIS A 194 8.15 -18.15 18.39
C HIS A 194 8.87 -17.20 19.34
N GLU A 195 9.23 -16.00 18.88
CA GLU A 195 10.02 -15.06 19.68
C GLU A 195 9.20 -14.21 20.67
N MET A 196 7.93 -13.90 20.33
CA MET A 196 7.15 -12.89 21.04
C MET A 196 5.75 -13.36 21.42
N ASN A 197 5.40 -14.61 21.19
CA ASN A 197 4.05 -15.17 21.41
C ASN A 197 2.95 -14.38 20.67
N HIS A 198 3.26 -13.91 19.44
CA HIS A 198 2.37 -13.11 18.62
C HIS A 198 2.22 -13.75 17.24
N SER A 199 1.06 -14.36 16.96
CA SER A 199 0.83 -15.06 15.69
C SER A 199 0.64 -14.10 14.52
N ALA A 200 1.51 -14.19 13.52
CA ALA A 200 1.44 -13.36 12.32
C ALA A 200 0.16 -13.63 11.51
N ASN A 201 -0.29 -14.90 11.39
CA ASN A 201 -1.52 -15.23 10.67
C ASN A 201 -2.81 -14.90 11.44
N ARG A 202 -2.66 -14.37 12.68
CA ARG A 202 -3.71 -13.81 13.51
C ARG A 202 -3.65 -12.27 13.59
N GLY A 203 -2.96 -11.63 12.65
CA GLY A 203 -2.85 -10.17 12.58
C GLY A 203 -1.75 -9.53 13.45
N ALA A 204 -0.92 -10.34 14.12
CA ALA A 204 0.09 -9.87 15.07
C ALA A 204 1.53 -10.09 14.57
N CYS A 205 1.81 -9.71 13.31
CA CYS A 205 3.16 -9.75 12.77
C CYS A 205 4.02 -8.61 13.38
N MET A 206 5.03 -8.96 14.16
CA MET A 206 5.95 -8.02 14.82
C MET A 206 7.15 -7.64 13.96
N GLN A 207 7.17 -8.09 12.70
CA GLN A 207 8.21 -7.78 11.71
C GLN A 207 9.64 -8.11 12.20
N VAL A 208 9.81 -9.20 12.94
CA VAL A 208 11.10 -9.65 13.48
C VAL A 208 12.13 -9.80 12.36
N CYS A 209 11.73 -10.29 11.18
CA CYS A 209 12.57 -10.41 10.00
C CYS A 209 13.15 -9.07 9.47
N ARG A 210 12.70 -7.92 9.98
CA ARG A 210 13.16 -6.58 9.57
C ARG A 210 14.22 -5.99 10.51
N ARG A 211 14.67 -6.76 11.50
CA ARG A 211 15.77 -6.37 12.40
C ARG A 211 17.12 -6.73 11.80
N SER A 212 18.19 -6.11 12.31
CA SER A 212 19.56 -6.53 12.06
C SER A 212 19.90 -7.73 12.95
N TYR A 213 20.73 -8.63 12.46
CA TYR A 213 21.15 -9.83 13.14
C TYR A 213 22.67 -10.01 13.02
N THR A 214 23.29 -10.52 14.10
CA THR A 214 24.65 -11.04 14.11
C THR A 214 24.57 -12.56 14.13
N VAL A 215 25.28 -13.24 13.26
CA VAL A 215 25.37 -14.70 13.20
C VAL A 215 26.77 -15.11 13.70
N ARG A 216 26.83 -15.90 14.79
CA ARG A 216 28.08 -16.40 15.37
C ARG A 216 28.10 -17.92 15.31
N ASP A 217 29.19 -18.46 14.81
CA ASP A 217 29.48 -19.89 14.89
C ASP A 217 29.88 -20.23 16.34
N LYS A 218 29.20 -21.18 16.96
CA LYS A 218 29.44 -21.55 18.37
C LYS A 218 30.63 -22.47 18.56
N GLU A 219 31.08 -23.14 17.51
CA GLU A 219 32.18 -24.08 17.60
C GLU A 219 33.53 -23.37 17.36
N THR A 220 33.57 -22.40 16.45
CA THR A 220 34.78 -21.68 16.06
C THR A 220 34.86 -20.27 16.63
N ASP A 221 33.82 -19.77 17.28
CA ASP A 221 33.70 -18.37 17.73
C ASP A 221 33.84 -17.33 16.59
N VAL A 222 33.86 -17.77 15.34
CA VAL A 222 33.91 -16.86 14.17
C VAL A 222 32.57 -16.19 14.03
N GLU A 223 32.54 -14.85 14.13
CA GLU A 223 31.41 -14.06 13.68
C GLU A 223 31.42 -14.06 12.15
N LEU A 224 30.38 -14.62 11.55
CA LEU A 224 30.16 -14.47 10.12
C LEU A 224 29.74 -13.00 9.90
N ASP A 225 30.67 -12.22 9.40
CA ASP A 225 30.39 -10.89 8.89
C ASP A 225 29.59 -11.08 7.59
N ILE A 226 28.26 -11.19 7.76
CA ILE A 226 27.37 -11.24 6.62
C ILE A 226 27.33 -9.82 6.10
N ASP A 227 27.74 -9.61 4.84
CA ASP A 227 27.76 -8.31 4.13
C ASP A 227 26.45 -7.50 4.25
N ASN A 228 25.42 -8.08 4.83
CA ASN A 228 24.12 -7.49 5.05
C ASN A 228 23.52 -7.93 6.39
N GLU A 229 23.49 -7.03 7.37
CA GLU A 229 22.87 -7.25 8.69
C GLU A 229 21.36 -7.63 8.60
N TYR A 230 20.71 -7.35 7.48
CA TYR A 230 19.26 -7.58 7.28
C TYR A 230 19.00 -8.88 6.50
N VAL A 231 19.60 -9.96 6.91
CA VAL A 231 19.60 -11.28 6.25
C VAL A 231 18.20 -11.88 5.98
N MET A 232 17.17 -11.40 6.63
CA MET A 232 15.77 -11.84 6.45
C MET A 232 14.83 -10.72 5.99
N SER A 233 15.34 -9.56 5.58
CA SER A 233 14.54 -8.41 5.19
C SER A 233 14.53 -8.22 3.68
N PRO A 234 13.59 -8.81 2.92
CA PRO A 234 13.54 -8.63 1.48
C PRO A 234 13.29 -7.17 1.11
N LYS A 235 13.83 -6.76 -0.04
CA LYS A 235 13.47 -5.53 -0.73
C LYS A 235 11.99 -5.51 -1.06
N ASP A 236 11.45 -4.35 -1.36
CA ASP A 236 10.05 -4.21 -1.75
C ASP A 236 9.87 -4.60 -3.23
N LEU A 237 8.75 -5.26 -3.53
CA LEU A 237 8.37 -5.60 -4.91
C LEU A 237 8.13 -4.33 -5.72
N LYS A 238 8.61 -4.30 -6.96
CA LYS A 238 8.30 -3.28 -7.95
C LYS A 238 8.21 -3.91 -9.33
N THR A 239 7.05 -3.83 -9.96
CA THR A 239 6.79 -4.49 -11.24
C THR A 239 6.61 -3.53 -12.41
N ILE A 240 6.72 -2.22 -12.17
CA ILE A 240 6.33 -1.20 -13.14
C ILE A 240 7.08 -1.33 -14.48
N HIS A 241 8.34 -1.73 -14.45
CA HIS A 241 9.19 -1.87 -15.66
C HIS A 241 8.89 -3.12 -16.49
N PHE A 242 8.13 -4.08 -15.96
CA PHE A 242 7.61 -5.22 -16.73
C PHE A 242 6.08 -5.36 -16.59
N MET A 243 5.39 -4.26 -16.34
CA MET A 243 3.94 -4.24 -16.19
C MET A 243 3.23 -4.82 -17.42
N ASN A 244 3.75 -4.55 -18.61
CA ASN A 244 3.27 -5.14 -19.86
C ASN A 244 3.23 -6.68 -19.81
N LYS A 245 4.28 -7.32 -19.27
CA LYS A 245 4.32 -8.79 -19.15
C LYS A 245 3.26 -9.33 -18.17
N MET A 246 2.95 -8.59 -17.10
CA MET A 246 1.86 -8.98 -16.19
C MET A 246 0.49 -8.88 -16.87
N LEU A 247 0.27 -7.81 -17.65
CA LEU A 247 -0.95 -7.62 -18.43
C LEU A 247 -1.15 -8.74 -19.46
N ASP A 248 -0.07 -9.09 -20.19
CA ASP A 248 -0.04 -10.17 -21.16
C ASP A 248 -0.25 -11.55 -20.52
N ALA A 249 0.27 -11.78 -19.31
CA ALA A 249 0.07 -13.01 -18.54
C ALA A 249 -1.36 -13.19 -17.99
N GLY A 250 -2.26 -12.25 -18.24
CA GLY A 250 -3.67 -12.35 -17.86
C GLY A 250 -4.02 -11.78 -16.49
N VAL A 251 -3.11 -11.06 -15.84
CA VAL A 251 -3.42 -10.35 -14.58
C VAL A 251 -4.41 -9.22 -14.86
N ARG A 252 -5.47 -9.13 -14.06
CA ARG A 252 -6.54 -8.12 -14.22
C ARG A 252 -6.72 -7.25 -12.99
N VAL A 253 -6.28 -7.69 -11.81
CA VAL A 253 -6.35 -6.93 -10.56
C VAL A 253 -4.94 -6.77 -9.99
N PHE A 254 -4.49 -5.54 -9.85
CA PHE A 254 -3.15 -5.16 -9.43
C PHE A 254 -3.18 -4.60 -8.02
N LYS A 255 -2.71 -5.37 -7.06
CA LYS A 255 -2.74 -5.01 -5.66
C LYS A 255 -1.46 -4.33 -5.20
N ILE A 256 -1.62 -3.19 -4.54
CA ILE A 256 -0.51 -2.46 -3.92
C ILE A 256 -0.47 -2.84 -2.43
N GLU A 257 0.67 -3.33 -1.92
CA GLU A 257 0.86 -3.54 -0.47
C GLU A 257 1.27 -2.24 0.20
N GLY A 258 0.61 -1.88 1.32
CA GLY A 258 1.01 -0.68 2.03
C GLY A 258 -0.04 -0.05 2.95
N ARG A 259 -0.95 -0.78 3.61
CA ARG A 259 -1.97 -0.21 4.51
C ARG A 259 -1.41 0.67 5.64
N ALA A 260 -0.18 0.41 6.08
CA ALA A 260 0.51 1.23 7.08
C ALA A 260 1.32 2.40 6.49
N ARG A 261 1.15 2.69 5.19
CA ARG A 261 1.86 3.79 4.51
C ARG A 261 1.05 5.07 4.52
N GLY A 262 1.75 6.20 4.40
CA GLY A 262 1.12 7.51 4.33
C GLY A 262 0.38 7.76 3.02
N PRO A 263 -0.48 8.79 2.98
CA PRO A 263 -1.26 9.13 1.80
C PRO A 263 -0.39 9.49 0.58
N GLU A 264 0.79 10.06 0.78
CA GLU A 264 1.76 10.34 -0.27
C GLU A 264 2.21 9.08 -1.02
N TYR A 265 2.42 7.97 -0.28
CA TYR A 265 2.74 6.69 -0.89
C TYR A 265 1.57 6.17 -1.73
N VAL A 266 0.37 6.16 -1.16
CA VAL A 266 -0.82 5.66 -1.86
C VAL A 266 -1.04 6.43 -3.16
N ARG A 267 -1.01 7.76 -3.09
CA ARG A 267 -1.21 8.61 -4.26
C ARG A 267 -0.15 8.34 -5.34
N THR A 268 1.12 8.44 -4.99
CA THR A 268 2.21 8.29 -5.96
C THR A 268 2.23 6.91 -6.62
N VAL A 269 2.05 5.83 -5.84
CA VAL A 269 2.10 4.47 -6.39
C VAL A 269 0.89 4.20 -7.29
N VAL A 270 -0.33 4.56 -6.87
CA VAL A 270 -1.53 4.37 -7.70
C VAL A 270 -1.42 5.14 -9.01
N GLU A 271 -1.03 6.42 -8.99
CA GLU A 271 -0.85 7.23 -10.20
C GLU A 271 0.13 6.56 -11.17
N CYS A 272 1.32 6.16 -10.70
CA CYS A 272 2.32 5.51 -11.57
C CYS A 272 1.78 4.24 -12.23
N TYR A 273 1.10 3.36 -11.49
CA TYR A 273 0.57 2.11 -12.06
C TYR A 273 -0.64 2.34 -12.97
N LYS A 274 -1.50 3.32 -12.70
CA LYS A 274 -2.59 3.73 -13.63
C LYS A 274 -2.02 4.28 -14.94
N GLU A 275 -1.01 5.13 -14.86
CA GLU A 275 -0.31 5.67 -16.03
C GLU A 275 0.37 4.55 -16.84
N ALA A 276 0.97 3.55 -16.17
CA ALA A 276 1.60 2.42 -16.83
C ALA A 276 0.60 1.54 -17.60
N ILE A 277 -0.56 1.20 -16.99
CA ILE A 277 -1.62 0.47 -17.69
C ILE A 277 -2.13 1.26 -18.90
N LYS A 278 -2.38 2.56 -18.71
CA LYS A 278 -2.80 3.41 -19.81
C LYS A 278 -1.77 3.45 -20.94
N ALA A 279 -0.50 3.61 -20.62
CA ALA A 279 0.57 3.62 -21.60
C ALA A 279 0.69 2.30 -22.37
N TYR A 280 0.46 1.15 -21.70
CA TYR A 280 0.39 -0.15 -22.36
C TYR A 280 -0.76 -0.21 -23.37
N LEU A 281 -1.96 0.19 -22.99
CA LEU A 281 -3.15 0.19 -23.84
C LEU A 281 -3.01 1.14 -25.05
N ASP A 282 -2.37 2.28 -24.83
CA ASP A 282 -2.12 3.30 -25.87
C ASP A 282 -0.89 2.95 -26.75
N GLY A 283 -0.19 1.83 -26.49
CA GLY A 283 1.04 1.45 -27.21
C GLY A 283 2.22 2.41 -26.96
N THR A 284 2.23 3.12 -25.84
CA THR A 284 3.23 4.14 -25.49
C THR A 284 4.03 3.78 -24.23
N PHE A 285 4.11 2.50 -23.88
CA PHE A 285 4.89 2.00 -22.75
C PHE A 285 6.36 1.94 -23.16
N THR A 286 7.14 2.97 -22.79
CA THR A 286 8.53 3.16 -23.20
C THR A 286 9.48 3.23 -22.03
N ASP A 287 10.79 3.04 -22.28
CA ASP A 287 11.84 3.08 -21.26
C ASP A 287 11.93 4.46 -20.59
N GLU A 288 11.66 5.56 -21.32
CA GLU A 288 11.66 6.91 -20.77
C GLU A 288 10.52 7.10 -19.75
N LYS A 289 9.33 6.57 -20.04
CA LYS A 289 8.21 6.59 -19.09
C LYS A 289 8.49 5.72 -17.88
N ILE A 290 9.05 4.54 -18.08
CA ILE A 290 9.47 3.64 -16.99
C ILE A 290 10.46 4.36 -16.08
N ALA A 291 11.48 5.00 -16.63
CA ALA A 291 12.46 5.77 -15.86
C ALA A 291 11.80 6.91 -15.06
N ALA A 292 10.85 7.62 -15.64
CA ALA A 292 10.12 8.68 -14.97
C ALA A 292 9.26 8.16 -13.80
N TRP A 293 8.57 7.02 -13.97
CA TRP A 293 7.84 6.39 -12.87
C TRP A 293 8.76 5.85 -11.79
N ASP A 294 9.91 5.28 -12.17
CA ASP A 294 10.91 4.79 -11.22
C ASP A 294 11.44 5.91 -10.32
N GLU A 295 11.72 7.09 -10.86
CA GLU A 295 12.12 8.24 -10.05
C GLU A 295 11.01 8.67 -9.09
N ARG A 296 9.75 8.72 -9.53
CA ARG A 296 8.61 9.02 -8.64
C ARG A 296 8.44 7.97 -7.54
N LEU A 297 8.53 6.69 -7.85
CA LEU A 297 8.40 5.60 -6.88
C LEU A 297 9.52 5.59 -5.83
N LYS A 298 10.73 6.05 -6.19
CA LYS A 298 11.85 6.20 -5.25
C LYS A 298 11.62 7.30 -4.20
N THR A 299 10.78 8.31 -4.47
CA THR A 299 10.55 9.42 -3.54
C THR A 299 9.77 9.01 -2.31
N VAL A 300 8.90 7.98 -2.41
CA VAL A 300 8.06 7.50 -1.33
C VAL A 300 8.67 6.29 -0.65
N PHE A 301 8.10 5.86 0.47
CA PHE A 301 8.63 4.77 1.29
C PHE A 301 8.89 3.50 0.46
N ASN A 302 10.13 3.00 0.53
CA ASN A 302 10.53 1.70 -0.01
C ASN A 302 11.73 1.15 0.78
N ARG A 303 12.10 -0.13 0.57
CA ARG A 303 13.27 -0.79 1.15
C ARG A 303 14.32 -1.17 0.10
N GLY A 304 14.43 -0.38 -0.97
CA GLY A 304 15.00 -0.80 -2.23
C GLY A 304 13.99 -1.68 -2.97
N PHE A 305 14.19 -1.85 -4.27
CA PHE A 305 13.27 -2.56 -5.15
C PHE A 305 13.90 -3.81 -5.76
N TRP A 306 13.06 -4.82 -6.03
CA TRP A 306 13.37 -5.97 -6.85
C TRP A 306 12.10 -6.52 -7.51
N ASP A 307 12.26 -7.48 -8.41
CA ASP A 307 11.18 -8.00 -9.26
C ASP A 307 10.35 -9.11 -8.59
N GLY A 308 10.69 -9.48 -7.37
CA GLY A 308 10.14 -10.69 -6.77
C GLY A 308 10.60 -11.93 -7.56
N TYR A 309 9.76 -12.95 -7.61
CA TYR A 309 10.00 -14.17 -8.38
C TYR A 309 9.36 -14.13 -9.77
N TYR A 310 8.71 -13.05 -10.14
CA TYR A 310 7.85 -12.95 -11.32
C TYR A 310 8.58 -13.14 -12.65
N LEU A 311 9.85 -12.74 -12.73
CA LEU A 311 10.69 -12.94 -13.92
C LEU A 311 11.56 -14.22 -13.85
N GLY A 312 11.27 -15.15 -12.92
CA GLY A 312 11.97 -16.41 -12.78
C GLY A 312 13.28 -16.35 -11.98
N GLN A 313 13.45 -15.34 -11.13
CA GLN A 313 14.58 -15.24 -10.20
C GLN A 313 14.61 -16.44 -9.25
N ARG A 314 15.82 -16.99 -9.01
CA ARG A 314 16.02 -18.13 -8.12
C ARG A 314 16.37 -17.75 -6.70
N LEU A 315 16.95 -16.56 -6.50
CA LEU A 315 17.38 -16.04 -5.22
C LEU A 315 16.67 -14.73 -4.91
N GLY A 316 16.29 -14.54 -3.63
CA GLY A 316 15.71 -13.29 -3.15
C GLY A 316 16.76 -12.18 -3.00
N GLU A 317 16.31 -10.94 -3.05
CA GLU A 317 17.12 -9.76 -2.79
C GLU A 317 16.77 -9.13 -1.45
N TRP A 318 17.80 -8.78 -0.68
CA TRP A 318 17.68 -8.24 0.67
C TRP A 318 17.94 -6.74 0.72
N THR A 319 17.24 -6.03 1.60
CA THR A 319 17.54 -4.62 1.87
C THR A 319 18.88 -4.49 2.58
N ARG A 320 19.61 -3.41 2.32
CA ARG A 320 20.84 -3.05 3.04
C ARG A 320 20.64 -1.96 4.10
N ASN A 321 19.41 -1.47 4.27
CA ASN A 321 19.11 -0.35 5.13
C ASN A 321 17.98 -0.66 6.11
N TYR A 322 18.10 -0.17 7.33
CA TYR A 322 16.97 -0.12 8.25
C TYR A 322 15.96 0.94 7.82
N GLY A 323 14.68 0.57 7.80
CA GLY A 323 13.60 1.50 7.50
C GLY A 323 13.44 1.79 6.00
N SER A 324 13.32 3.06 5.65
CA SER A 324 13.04 3.50 4.29
C SER A 324 14.28 3.91 3.52
N ALA A 325 14.39 3.45 2.27
CA ALA A 325 15.39 3.88 1.30
C ALA A 325 14.88 5.03 0.38
N ALA A 326 13.73 5.65 0.70
CA ALA A 326 13.18 6.73 -0.10
C ALA A 326 14.17 7.90 -0.25
N THR A 327 14.20 8.49 -1.44
CA THR A 327 15.07 9.64 -1.76
C THR A 327 14.60 10.94 -1.15
N GLU A 328 13.32 11.02 -0.75
CA GLU A 328 12.74 12.19 -0.07
C GLU A 328 12.24 11.80 1.34
N ARG A 329 12.24 12.79 2.22
CA ARG A 329 11.70 12.72 3.59
C ARG A 329 10.80 13.91 3.85
N LYS A 330 9.70 13.67 4.55
CA LYS A 330 8.81 14.73 5.02
C LYS A 330 9.23 15.22 6.40
N ILE A 331 9.40 16.53 6.53
CA ILE A 331 9.65 17.22 7.79
C ILE A 331 8.39 18.00 8.15
N TYR A 332 7.89 17.80 9.35
CA TYR A 332 6.70 18.51 9.82
C TYR A 332 6.99 20.01 9.96
N VAL A 333 6.15 20.83 9.34
CA VAL A 333 6.22 22.29 9.41
C VAL A 333 5.15 22.83 10.34
N GLY A 334 3.89 22.44 10.14
CA GLY A 334 2.78 22.98 10.90
C GLY A 334 1.43 22.47 10.42
N LYS A 335 0.39 23.25 10.68
CA LYS A 335 -0.99 22.87 10.37
C LYS A 335 -1.76 23.97 9.65
N GLY A 336 -2.73 23.55 8.85
CA GLY A 336 -3.72 24.41 8.23
C GLY A 336 -4.62 25.08 9.25
N ILE A 337 -4.90 26.35 9.07
CA ILE A 337 -5.79 27.15 9.91
C ILE A 337 -7.10 27.43 9.16
N LYS A 338 -6.99 27.96 7.95
CA LYS A 338 -8.14 28.41 7.18
C LYS A 338 -7.86 28.38 5.69
N TYR A 339 -8.90 28.19 4.91
CA TYR A 339 -8.91 28.34 3.46
C TYR A 339 -9.84 29.48 3.05
N PHE A 340 -9.32 30.40 2.25
CA PHE A 340 -10.06 31.55 1.71
C PHE A 340 -10.47 31.23 0.27
N SER A 341 -11.66 30.64 0.13
CA SER A 341 -12.14 30.08 -1.15
C SER A 341 -12.25 31.12 -2.29
N ASN A 342 -12.54 32.37 -1.96
CA ASN A 342 -12.73 33.44 -2.97
C ASN A 342 -11.42 33.81 -3.68
N ILE A 343 -10.28 33.55 -3.05
CA ILE A 343 -8.96 33.95 -3.57
C ILE A 343 -7.99 32.75 -3.73
N GLY A 344 -8.43 31.54 -3.37
CA GLY A 344 -7.60 30.34 -3.49
C GLY A 344 -6.36 30.36 -2.60
N VAL A 345 -6.46 30.87 -1.38
CA VAL A 345 -5.35 31.04 -0.44
C VAL A 345 -5.61 30.23 0.83
N SER A 346 -4.57 29.58 1.31
CA SER A 346 -4.57 28.87 2.60
C SER A 346 -3.70 29.59 3.61
N GLU A 347 -4.15 29.59 4.87
CA GLU A 347 -3.40 30.05 6.03
C GLU A 347 -2.88 28.86 6.82
N PHE A 348 -1.62 28.91 7.23
CA PHE A 348 -0.94 27.90 8.04
C PHE A 348 -0.26 28.53 9.24
N LEU A 349 -0.19 27.75 10.34
CA LEU A 349 0.65 28.04 11.50
C LEU A 349 1.90 27.16 11.44
N VAL A 350 3.09 27.77 11.50
CA VAL A 350 4.35 27.04 11.60
C VAL A 350 4.60 26.61 13.05
N GLU A 351 4.59 25.30 13.31
CA GLU A 351 4.71 24.74 14.67
C GLU A 351 6.10 24.13 14.95
N ALA A 352 6.84 23.72 13.90
CA ALA A 352 8.11 23.00 14.05
C ALA A 352 9.21 23.57 13.16
N ALA A 353 9.38 23.03 11.96
CA ALA A 353 10.42 23.46 11.04
C ALA A 353 10.00 24.72 10.27
N GLU A 354 10.96 25.59 10.02
CA GLU A 354 10.76 26.73 9.11
C GLU A 354 10.53 26.28 7.66
N VAL A 355 9.89 27.15 6.89
CA VAL A 355 9.59 26.91 5.48
C VAL A 355 9.99 28.13 4.66
N SER A 356 10.56 27.91 3.48
CA SER A 356 11.06 28.96 2.59
C SER A 356 10.46 28.87 1.19
N VAL A 357 10.37 29.98 0.50
CA VAL A 357 10.00 30.02 -0.92
C VAL A 357 10.95 29.13 -1.71
N GLY A 358 10.38 28.26 -2.55
CA GLY A 358 11.11 27.23 -3.29
C GLY A 358 11.06 25.85 -2.64
N ASP A 359 10.66 25.72 -1.35
CA ASP A 359 10.50 24.43 -0.71
C ASP A 359 9.38 23.60 -1.39
N LYS A 360 9.64 22.32 -1.59
CA LYS A 360 8.61 21.34 -1.97
C LYS A 360 7.76 21.02 -0.74
N LEU A 361 6.45 21.11 -0.88
CA LEU A 361 5.49 20.91 0.19
C LEU A 361 4.60 19.69 -0.04
N LEU A 362 4.19 19.09 1.06
CA LEU A 362 3.15 18.07 1.14
C LEU A 362 2.12 18.50 2.19
N ILE A 363 0.87 18.60 1.80
CA ILE A 363 -0.24 18.83 2.72
C ILE A 363 -1.05 17.54 2.81
N THR A 364 -1.36 17.07 4.03
CA THR A 364 -2.15 15.87 4.24
C THR A 364 -3.29 16.12 5.21
N GLY A 365 -4.45 15.53 4.92
CA GLY A 365 -5.63 15.60 5.79
C GLY A 365 -6.69 14.56 5.41
N PRO A 366 -7.64 14.27 6.33
CA PRO A 366 -8.63 13.20 6.14
C PRO A 366 -9.48 13.33 4.87
N THR A 367 -9.77 14.56 4.44
CA THR A 367 -10.52 14.84 3.22
C THR A 367 -9.65 15.51 2.13
N THR A 368 -8.48 15.98 2.52
CA THR A 368 -7.51 16.64 1.63
C THR A 368 -6.59 15.63 0.95
N GLY A 369 -6.45 14.42 1.53
CA GLY A 369 -5.59 13.38 0.98
C GLY A 369 -4.12 13.76 1.04
N ALA A 370 -3.48 13.86 -0.12
CA ALA A 370 -2.08 14.27 -0.27
C ALA A 370 -1.98 15.33 -1.39
N LEU A 371 -1.66 16.56 -1.05
CA LEU A 371 -1.40 17.63 -2.02
C LEU A 371 0.09 17.92 -2.07
N PHE A 372 0.67 17.80 -3.26
CA PHE A 372 2.06 18.14 -3.54
C PHE A 372 2.12 19.49 -4.25
N MET A 373 3.00 20.37 -3.80
CA MET A 373 3.21 21.68 -4.41
C MET A 373 4.60 22.25 -4.08
N THR A 374 5.00 23.30 -4.77
CA THR A 374 6.16 24.12 -4.41
C THR A 374 5.65 25.43 -3.80
N LEU A 375 6.29 25.91 -2.75
CA LEU A 375 5.97 27.20 -2.15
C LEU A 375 6.49 28.33 -3.07
N GLU A 376 5.62 28.90 -3.89
CA GLU A 376 5.98 29.97 -4.82
C GLU A 376 6.04 31.33 -4.12
N GLU A 377 5.16 31.58 -3.17
CA GLU A 377 5.07 32.81 -2.40
C GLU A 377 4.55 32.51 -0.98
N ALA A 378 5.16 33.14 0.02
CA ALA A 378 4.69 33.12 1.39
C ALA A 378 4.44 34.55 1.87
N ARG A 379 3.32 34.80 2.54
CA ARG A 379 3.01 36.11 3.13
C ARG A 379 2.75 35.99 4.63
N VAL A 380 3.41 36.84 5.39
CA VAL A 380 3.20 37.06 6.83
C VAL A 380 2.67 38.49 6.99
N ASP A 381 1.53 38.65 7.65
CA ASP A 381 0.83 39.94 7.82
C ASP A 381 0.68 40.72 6.49
N LEU A 382 0.34 40.00 5.41
CA LEU A 382 0.18 40.48 4.03
C LEU A 382 1.49 40.85 3.29
N GLU A 383 2.63 40.86 3.97
CA GLU A 383 3.93 41.12 3.39
C GLU A 383 4.58 39.85 2.85
N SER A 384 5.14 39.89 1.63
CA SER A 384 5.90 38.78 1.06
C SER A 384 7.20 38.54 1.82
N VAL A 385 7.44 37.28 2.21
CA VAL A 385 8.64 36.90 2.94
C VAL A 385 9.32 35.71 2.27
N GLN A 386 10.65 35.63 2.38
CA GLN A 386 11.42 34.51 1.81
C GLN A 386 11.34 33.27 2.70
N THR A 387 11.27 33.44 4.02
CA THR A 387 11.26 32.35 5.00
C THR A 387 10.28 32.67 6.12
N VAL A 388 9.48 31.66 6.49
CA VAL A 388 8.53 31.72 7.61
C VAL A 388 9.07 30.86 8.76
N LYS A 389 9.15 31.45 9.95
CA LYS A 389 9.73 30.82 11.14
C LYS A 389 8.65 30.24 12.04
N LYS A 390 9.09 29.35 12.96
CA LYS A 390 8.22 28.78 13.99
C LYS A 390 7.47 29.87 14.77
N GLY A 391 6.17 29.63 14.99
CA GLY A 391 5.25 30.53 15.70
C GLY A 391 4.57 31.56 14.79
N GLN A 392 4.97 31.69 13.55
CA GLN A 392 4.35 32.63 12.61
C GLN A 392 3.16 31.96 11.87
N HIS A 393 2.17 32.78 11.58
CA HIS A 393 1.14 32.48 10.60
C HIS A 393 1.59 32.97 9.24
N PHE A 394 1.30 32.20 8.20
CA PHE A 394 1.54 32.65 6.83
C PHE A 394 0.45 32.17 5.88
N SER A 395 0.30 32.86 4.80
CA SER A 395 -0.62 32.50 3.73
C SER A 395 0.13 32.19 2.44
N MET A 396 -0.42 31.25 1.66
CA MET A 396 0.06 30.87 0.33
C MET A 396 -1.10 30.45 -0.56
N LYS A 397 -0.95 30.55 -1.87
CA LYS A 397 -1.89 29.95 -2.83
C LYS A 397 -1.82 28.43 -2.72
N SER A 398 -2.97 27.78 -2.69
CA SER A 398 -3.06 26.31 -2.72
C SER A 398 -4.46 25.86 -3.13
N ASP A 399 -4.62 24.57 -3.42
CA ASP A 399 -5.91 23.91 -3.44
C ASP A 399 -6.54 23.93 -2.05
N LYS A 400 -7.83 23.59 -1.99
CA LYS A 400 -8.62 23.64 -0.77
C LYS A 400 -8.07 22.70 0.31
N ILE A 401 -7.71 23.29 1.44
CA ILE A 401 -7.34 22.57 2.67
C ILE A 401 -8.47 22.66 3.71
N ARG A 402 -8.28 21.91 4.79
CA ARG A 402 -9.13 21.96 5.99
C ARG A 402 -8.34 22.42 7.21
N PRO A 403 -8.99 23.01 8.22
CA PRO A 403 -8.36 23.22 9.52
C PRO A 403 -7.74 21.92 10.05
N SER A 404 -6.55 22.03 10.63
CA SER A 404 -5.75 20.91 11.15
C SER A 404 -5.10 19.98 10.12
N ASP A 405 -5.25 20.21 8.82
CA ASP A 405 -4.42 19.53 7.82
C ASP A 405 -2.94 19.77 8.11
N LYS A 406 -2.15 18.73 7.97
CA LYS A 406 -0.71 18.79 8.30
C LYS A 406 0.09 19.26 7.10
N LEU A 407 0.96 20.26 7.35
CA LEU A 407 1.92 20.77 6.39
C LEU A 407 3.29 20.17 6.65
N TYR A 408 3.89 19.63 5.60
CA TYR A 408 5.27 19.11 5.60
C TYR A 408 6.06 19.76 4.50
N LYS A 409 7.37 19.92 4.70
CA LYS A 409 8.32 20.10 3.61
C LYS A 409 8.98 18.79 3.24
N LEU A 410 9.21 18.60 1.95
CA LEU A 410 9.90 17.45 1.38
C LEU A 410 11.36 17.84 1.16
N VAL A 411 12.28 17.07 1.74
CA VAL A 411 13.71 17.29 1.63
C VAL A 411 14.40 16.03 1.10
N SER A 412 15.50 16.20 0.38
CA SER A 412 16.25 15.05 -0.08
C SER A 412 16.89 14.32 1.10
N THR A 413 16.99 13.00 0.99
CA THR A 413 17.65 12.17 2.02
C THR A 413 19.13 12.52 2.15
N GLU A 414 19.78 13.01 1.08
CA GLU A 414 21.18 13.45 1.09
C GLU A 414 21.36 14.73 1.90
N GLU A 415 20.45 15.72 1.76
CA GLU A 415 20.45 16.92 2.59
C GLU A 415 20.30 16.58 4.07
N LEU A 416 19.36 15.68 4.41
CA LEU A 416 19.18 15.26 5.80
C LEU A 416 20.39 14.54 6.39
N LYS A 417 21.15 13.78 5.61
CA LYS A 417 22.39 13.15 6.09
C LYS A 417 23.45 14.17 6.44
N LYS A 418 23.54 15.28 5.68
CA LYS A 418 24.44 16.39 5.99
C LYS A 418 24.08 17.06 7.32
N PHE A 419 22.79 17.29 7.58
CA PHE A 419 22.33 17.86 8.86
C PHE A 419 22.53 16.91 10.04
N LYS A 420 22.28 15.60 9.89
CA LYS A 420 22.49 14.61 10.96
C LYS A 420 23.97 14.32 11.24
N GLY A 421 24.85 14.48 10.28
CA GLY A 421 26.31 14.40 10.49
C GLY A 421 26.80 15.43 11.51
N LEU A 422 26.25 16.65 11.48
CA LEU A 422 26.55 17.70 12.47
C LEU A 422 26.04 17.39 13.89
N ASP A 423 24.87 16.70 14.00
CA ASP A 423 24.25 16.37 15.30
C ASP A 423 24.90 15.15 16.01
N ILE A 424 25.51 14.24 15.26
CA ILE A 424 26.17 13.05 15.81
C ILE A 424 27.57 13.40 16.32
N GLU A 425 28.26 14.33 15.70
CA GLU A 425 29.54 14.83 16.21
C GLU A 425 29.39 15.64 17.51
N GLN A 426 28.29 16.39 17.68
CA GLN A 426 28.00 17.12 18.91
C GLN A 426 27.55 16.23 20.10
N LYS A 427 27.08 15.01 19.86
CA LYS A 427 26.70 14.08 20.94
C LYS A 427 27.78 13.07 21.32
N ARG A 428 28.95 13.13 20.67
CA ARG A 428 30.15 12.31 21.01
C ARG A 428 31.31 13.13 21.59
N GLY A 429 31.09 14.41 21.87
CA GLY A 429 32.02 15.28 22.59
C GLY A 429 31.73 15.40 24.07
#